data_dd1f3f05ad152c668942fcd55fb584c5
#
_entry.id   dd1f3f05ad152c668942fcd55fb584c5
#
_cell.length_a   1.000
_cell.length_b   1.000
_cell.length_c   1.000
_cell.angle_alpha   90.00
_cell.angle_beta   90.00
_cell.angle_gamma   90.00
#
_symmetry.space_group_name_H-M   'P 1'
#
loop_
_entity.id
_entity.type
_entity.pdbx_description
1 polymer ?
#
loop_
_entity_poly.entity_id
_entity_poly.type
_entity_poly.pdbx_seq_one_letter_code
_entity_poly.pdbx_strand_id
1 'polypeptide(L)'
;MRKNDYLSINANLKIIRRGKKGLWCADFNIGNNHKRVSLKTVDQKTAIEMAEKMSLEIAKGDFKANHGKVVLAFGVESYLKMVQSEGRSKKTYSKYKQVLNQFKGLLEKRGAKYLNQINPTDFDDYRINRKVNKSPKTIYNEAVVIKQFLKFCKSRKLIPENPLAELRLNKPKANKKNAPSLIQVQQILNAMQSSDKIYILTLACSGMRSGELQKLQPQDIDLQGNWIHVCSRVGLSTKTGVSRKIPIHPELKKELEAIKKPAGGKWFFPGKSIKHGWMNPQKLNERFVEVVESLGLPAGRENGLTVHSLRHFMETHSLNHGVPQRAVDIWLGHTGGKTMAAVYYSLSDVESQNFMSRLPFGFITTDKSGD
;
A
#
# COMPACT_ATOMS: atom_id res chain seq x y z
N MET A 1 -17.49 62.07 -13.40
CA MET A 1 -16.44 61.03 -13.54
C MET A 1 -15.45 61.22 -12.42
N ARG A 2 -15.40 60.32 -11.42
CA ARG A 2 -14.42 60.36 -10.35
C ARG A 2 -13.06 59.94 -10.96
N LYS A 3 -12.02 60.83 -10.83
CA LYS A 3 -10.63 60.47 -11.16
C LYS A 3 -10.30 59.16 -10.45
N ASN A 4 -9.92 58.14 -11.21
CA ASN A 4 -9.41 56.90 -10.63
C ASN A 4 -8.11 57.25 -9.89
N ASP A 5 -8.14 57.24 -8.56
CA ASP A 5 -6.92 57.39 -7.76
C ASP A 5 -6.06 56.15 -8.02
N TYR A 6 -5.04 56.30 -8.85
CA TYR A 6 -4.01 55.30 -9.04
C TYR A 6 -2.64 55.92 -8.78
N LEU A 7 -1.73 55.11 -8.26
CA LEU A 7 -0.33 55.49 -8.05
C LEU A 7 0.54 54.44 -8.72
N SER A 8 1.46 54.88 -9.57
CA SER A 8 2.44 53.97 -10.16
C SER A 8 3.58 53.73 -9.17
N ILE A 9 3.86 52.48 -8.90
CA ILE A 9 5.01 52.05 -8.08
C ILE A 9 6.24 51.83 -8.95
N ASN A 10 6.04 51.20 -10.11
CA ASN A 10 7.05 51.06 -11.18
C ASN A 10 6.37 50.84 -12.53
N ALA A 11 7.16 50.56 -13.58
CA ALA A 11 6.66 50.36 -14.94
C ALA A 11 5.61 49.25 -15.05
N ASN A 12 5.65 48.24 -14.18
CA ASN A 12 4.84 47.03 -14.27
C ASN A 12 3.81 46.87 -13.13
N LEU A 13 3.85 47.75 -12.11
CA LEU A 13 2.98 47.65 -10.93
C LEU A 13 2.45 49.04 -10.56
N LYS A 14 1.12 49.12 -10.45
CA LYS A 14 0.41 50.32 -9.94
C LYS A 14 -0.54 49.89 -8.82
N ILE A 15 -0.87 50.82 -7.93
CA ILE A 15 -1.94 50.62 -6.94
C ILE A 15 -3.14 51.46 -7.31
N ILE A 16 -4.33 50.91 -7.12
CA ILE A 16 -5.62 51.54 -7.43
C ILE A 16 -6.57 51.40 -6.25
N ARG A 17 -7.34 52.44 -5.98
CA ARG A 17 -8.37 52.43 -4.92
C ARG A 17 -9.66 51.85 -5.44
N ARG A 18 -10.25 50.86 -4.77
CA ARG A 18 -11.45 50.19 -5.24
C ARG A 18 -12.42 49.79 -4.12
N GLY A 19 -13.68 49.56 -4.56
CA GLY A 19 -14.78 49.10 -3.74
C GLY A 19 -15.39 50.17 -2.85
N LYS A 20 -16.58 49.89 -2.26
CA LYS A 20 -17.30 50.82 -1.38
C LYS A 20 -16.49 51.21 -0.14
N LYS A 21 -15.56 50.37 0.29
CA LYS A 21 -14.67 50.58 1.44
C LYS A 21 -13.35 51.29 1.06
N GLY A 22 -13.12 51.64 -0.20
CA GLY A 22 -11.94 52.36 -0.65
C GLY A 22 -10.61 51.62 -0.42
N LEU A 23 -10.59 50.29 -0.50
CA LEU A 23 -9.39 49.47 -0.31
C LEU A 23 -8.39 49.67 -1.48
N TRP A 24 -7.11 49.75 -1.16
CA TRP A 24 -6.05 49.72 -2.16
C TRP A 24 -5.82 48.33 -2.70
N CYS A 25 -5.58 48.25 -4.01
CA CYS A 25 -5.25 47.01 -4.74
C CYS A 25 -4.00 47.24 -5.58
N ALA A 26 -3.08 46.30 -5.55
CA ALA A 26 -1.96 46.22 -6.49
C ALA A 26 -2.46 45.62 -7.83
N ASP A 27 -2.08 46.28 -8.93
CA ASP A 27 -2.48 45.95 -10.29
C ASP A 27 -1.20 45.84 -11.13
N PHE A 28 -0.88 44.65 -11.67
CA PHE A 28 0.39 44.36 -12.32
C PHE A 28 0.31 43.19 -13.26
N ASN A 29 1.33 43.02 -14.11
CA ASN A 29 1.49 41.88 -15.01
C ASN A 29 2.62 40.95 -14.59
N ILE A 30 2.42 39.65 -14.69
CA ILE A 30 3.49 38.64 -14.60
C ILE A 30 3.50 37.88 -15.93
N GLY A 31 4.54 38.09 -16.75
CA GLY A 31 4.53 37.70 -18.14
C GLY A 31 3.31 38.27 -18.86
N ASN A 32 2.58 37.48 -19.61
CA ASN A 32 1.37 37.88 -20.35
C ASN A 32 0.09 37.88 -19.48
N ASN A 33 0.18 37.62 -18.17
CA ASN A 33 -0.99 37.52 -17.30
C ASN A 33 -1.18 38.74 -16.42
N HIS A 34 -2.30 39.42 -16.60
CA HIS A 34 -2.74 40.50 -15.74
C HIS A 34 -3.19 39.98 -14.37
N LYS A 35 -2.70 40.60 -13.30
CA LYS A 35 -3.01 40.26 -11.91
C LYS A 35 -3.46 41.49 -11.14
N ARG A 36 -4.42 41.28 -10.23
CA ARG A 36 -4.87 42.29 -9.27
C ARG A 36 -5.02 41.66 -7.90
N VAL A 37 -4.39 42.29 -6.88
CA VAL A 37 -4.36 41.76 -5.52
C VAL A 37 -4.76 42.90 -4.55
N SER A 38 -5.73 42.62 -3.66
CA SER A 38 -6.11 43.55 -2.61
C SER A 38 -5.01 43.63 -1.55
N LEU A 39 -4.61 44.84 -1.22
CA LEU A 39 -3.64 45.15 -0.15
C LEU A 39 -4.31 45.23 1.23
N LYS A 40 -5.65 45.06 1.28
CA LYS A 40 -6.47 45.03 2.51
C LYS A 40 -6.29 46.28 3.42
N THR A 41 -5.82 47.35 2.91
CA THR A 41 -5.64 48.63 3.61
C THR A 41 -6.37 49.74 2.88
N VAL A 42 -6.81 50.78 3.62
CA VAL A 42 -7.32 52.05 3.10
C VAL A 42 -6.28 53.16 3.20
N ASP A 43 -5.23 52.92 4.02
CA ASP A 43 -4.13 53.81 4.18
C ASP A 43 -3.19 53.75 2.98
N GLN A 44 -2.90 54.93 2.42
CA GLN A 44 -2.11 55.06 1.21
C GLN A 44 -0.64 54.74 1.43
N LYS A 45 -0.06 55.21 2.57
CA LYS A 45 1.36 55.00 2.89
C LYS A 45 1.65 53.51 3.05
N THR A 46 0.84 52.81 3.83
CA THR A 46 0.89 51.35 4.01
C THR A 46 0.71 50.61 2.68
N ALA A 47 -0.17 51.10 1.81
CA ALA A 47 -0.37 50.50 0.49
C ALA A 47 0.85 50.60 -0.41
N ILE A 48 1.56 51.74 -0.37
CA ILE A 48 2.80 51.96 -1.12
C ILE A 48 3.88 51.00 -0.61
N GLU A 49 4.14 50.95 0.70
CA GLU A 49 5.12 50.04 1.30
C GLU A 49 4.88 48.58 0.96
N MET A 50 3.61 48.16 1.01
CA MET A 50 3.24 46.77 0.62
C MET A 50 3.44 46.53 -0.87
N ALA A 51 3.15 47.49 -1.72
CA ALA A 51 3.32 47.35 -3.16
C ALA A 51 4.81 47.36 -3.56
N GLU A 52 5.66 48.13 -2.91
CA GLU A 52 7.12 48.14 -3.12
C GLU A 52 7.73 46.79 -2.73
N LYS A 53 7.34 46.24 -1.56
CA LYS A 53 7.76 44.92 -1.15
C LYS A 53 7.31 43.82 -2.16
N MET A 54 6.07 43.94 -2.63
CA MET A 54 5.54 43.05 -3.66
C MET A 54 6.30 43.17 -4.97
N SER A 55 6.69 44.38 -5.36
CA SER A 55 7.50 44.63 -6.55
C SER A 55 8.86 43.94 -6.49
N LEU A 56 9.52 43.96 -5.33
CA LEU A 56 10.79 43.28 -5.11
C LEU A 56 10.61 41.74 -5.19
N GLU A 57 9.51 41.19 -4.64
CA GLU A 57 9.20 39.75 -4.74
C GLU A 57 8.92 39.34 -6.19
N ILE A 58 8.23 40.19 -6.97
CA ILE A 58 8.00 39.97 -8.41
C ILE A 58 9.32 39.94 -9.19
N ALA A 59 10.18 40.91 -8.93
CA ALA A 59 11.47 41.05 -9.61
C ALA A 59 12.41 39.88 -9.30
N LYS A 60 12.35 39.31 -8.09
CA LYS A 60 13.11 38.12 -7.68
C LYS A 60 12.50 36.81 -8.17
N GLY A 61 11.32 36.84 -8.81
CA GLY A 61 10.57 35.64 -9.17
C GLY A 61 9.89 34.94 -7.99
N ASP A 62 9.97 35.49 -6.80
CA ASP A 62 9.45 34.96 -5.54
C ASP A 62 7.98 35.32 -5.29
N PHE A 63 7.39 36.19 -6.12
CA PHE A 63 6.02 36.63 -5.95
C PHE A 63 5.05 35.42 -6.03
N LYS A 64 4.60 35.02 -4.87
CA LYS A 64 3.54 34.01 -4.73
C LYS A 64 2.20 34.72 -4.96
N ALA A 65 1.74 34.79 -6.23
CA ALA A 65 0.36 35.15 -6.51
C ALA A 65 -0.53 34.34 -5.59
N ASN A 66 -1.51 34.97 -4.91
CA ASN A 66 -2.48 34.28 -4.08
C ASN A 66 -2.93 33.03 -4.81
N HIS A 67 -2.39 31.87 -4.43
CA HIS A 67 -2.88 30.60 -4.92
C HIS A 67 -4.35 30.55 -4.55
N GLY A 68 -5.23 30.54 -5.54
CA GLY A 68 -6.67 30.60 -5.32
C GLY A 68 -7.05 29.58 -4.24
N LYS A 69 -8.07 29.91 -3.45
CA LYS A 69 -8.59 29.03 -2.39
C LYS A 69 -9.03 27.69 -2.98
N VAL A 70 -8.14 26.72 -3.07
CA VAL A 70 -8.43 25.38 -3.59
C VAL A 70 -9.15 24.60 -2.49
N VAL A 71 -10.37 24.12 -2.80
CA VAL A 71 -11.19 23.36 -1.86
C VAL A 71 -10.54 22.01 -1.53
N LEU A 72 -10.61 21.58 -0.27
CA LEU A 72 -10.06 20.30 0.20
C LEU A 72 -10.51 19.12 -0.65
N ALA A 73 -11.80 19.04 -0.97
CA ALA A 73 -12.38 17.97 -1.77
C ALA A 73 -11.73 17.86 -3.17
N PHE A 74 -11.54 19.00 -3.84
CA PHE A 74 -10.91 19.04 -5.16
C PHE A 74 -9.47 18.53 -5.12
N GLY A 75 -8.71 18.90 -4.08
CA GLY A 75 -7.33 18.42 -3.93
C GLY A 75 -7.27 16.91 -3.74
N VAL A 76 -8.15 16.35 -2.88
CA VAL A 76 -8.23 14.91 -2.65
C VAL A 76 -8.62 14.15 -3.91
N GLU A 77 -9.64 14.62 -4.64
CA GLU A 77 -10.07 14.00 -5.90
C GLU A 77 -8.97 14.03 -6.96
N SER A 78 -8.29 15.16 -7.11
CA SER A 78 -7.20 15.32 -8.07
C SER A 78 -6.05 14.36 -7.79
N TYR A 79 -5.68 14.18 -6.50
CA TYR A 79 -4.68 13.20 -6.10
C TYR A 79 -5.12 11.77 -6.37
N LEU A 80 -6.36 11.42 -6.05
CA LEU A 80 -6.90 10.08 -6.30
C LEU A 80 -7.00 9.76 -7.78
N LYS A 81 -7.31 10.74 -8.66
CA LYS A 81 -7.24 10.59 -10.12
C LYS A 81 -5.81 10.28 -10.58
N MET A 82 -4.81 10.97 -10.02
CA MET A 82 -3.41 10.68 -10.32
C MET A 82 -3.02 9.26 -9.87
N VAL A 83 -3.39 8.83 -8.65
CA VAL A 83 -3.15 7.47 -8.16
C VAL A 83 -3.78 6.42 -9.09
N GLN A 84 -4.93 6.72 -9.68
CA GLN A 84 -5.63 5.87 -10.64
C GLN A 84 -4.89 5.80 -12.00
N SER A 85 -4.43 6.96 -12.50
CA SER A 85 -3.67 7.03 -13.77
C SER A 85 -2.32 6.32 -13.72
N GLU A 86 -1.72 6.21 -12.51
CA GLU A 86 -0.50 5.40 -12.28
C GLU A 86 -0.74 3.89 -12.28
N GLY A 87 -1.96 3.42 -12.52
CA GLY A 87 -2.28 1.99 -12.54
C GLY A 87 -2.19 1.30 -11.17
N ARG A 88 -2.25 2.04 -10.06
CA ARG A 88 -2.23 1.45 -8.71
C ARG A 88 -3.39 0.51 -8.50
N SER A 89 -3.16 -0.57 -7.75
CA SER A 89 -4.20 -1.57 -7.47
C SER A 89 -5.44 -0.95 -6.81
N LYS A 90 -6.63 -1.53 -7.08
CA LYS A 90 -7.90 -1.12 -6.45
C LYS A 90 -7.80 -1.05 -4.92
N LYS A 91 -7.06 -1.99 -4.31
CA LYS A 91 -6.83 -2.03 -2.85
C LYS A 91 -6.00 -0.83 -2.37
N THR A 92 -4.96 -0.44 -3.11
CA THR A 92 -4.14 0.74 -2.81
C THR A 92 -4.97 2.02 -2.95
N TYR A 93 -5.72 2.15 -4.03
CA TYR A 93 -6.64 3.28 -4.25
C TYR A 93 -7.65 3.42 -3.11
N SER A 94 -8.34 2.33 -2.74
CA SER A 94 -9.33 2.35 -1.63
C SER A 94 -8.70 2.75 -0.30
N LYS A 95 -7.49 2.25 -0.01
CA LYS A 95 -6.74 2.65 1.19
C LYS A 95 -6.42 4.16 1.18
N TYR A 96 -5.90 4.68 0.07
CA TYR A 96 -5.57 6.10 -0.04
C TYR A 96 -6.81 6.97 0.11
N LYS A 97 -7.90 6.61 -0.57
CA LYS A 97 -9.20 7.28 -0.45
C LYS A 97 -9.69 7.31 1.00
N GLN A 98 -9.61 6.18 1.71
CA GLN A 98 -10.02 6.09 3.11
C GLN A 98 -9.19 7.02 4.00
N VAL A 99 -7.86 6.99 3.89
CA VAL A 99 -6.96 7.84 4.69
C VAL A 99 -7.21 9.31 4.44
N LEU A 100 -7.29 9.70 3.18
CA LEU A 100 -7.49 11.11 2.82
C LEU A 100 -8.89 11.63 3.19
N ASN A 101 -9.92 10.79 3.10
CA ASN A 101 -11.26 11.17 3.57
C ASN A 101 -11.31 11.34 5.10
N GLN A 102 -10.61 10.50 5.87
CA GLN A 102 -10.50 10.63 7.32
C GLN A 102 -9.75 11.91 7.69
N PHE A 103 -8.63 12.20 7.02
CA PHE A 103 -7.87 13.43 7.25
C PHE A 103 -8.70 14.67 6.87
N LYS A 104 -9.34 14.66 5.69
CA LYS A 104 -10.26 15.72 5.26
C LYS A 104 -11.38 15.94 6.28
N GLY A 105 -12.02 14.89 6.79
CA GLY A 105 -13.08 14.99 7.78
C GLY A 105 -12.63 15.63 9.09
N LEU A 106 -11.39 15.39 9.53
CA LEU A 106 -10.81 16.08 10.68
C LEU A 106 -10.63 17.57 10.40
N LEU A 107 -10.09 17.93 9.24
CA LEU A 107 -9.91 19.32 8.81
C LEU A 107 -11.25 20.07 8.74
N GLU A 108 -12.27 19.45 8.16
CA GLU A 108 -13.61 20.02 8.03
C GLU A 108 -14.29 20.25 9.40
N LYS A 109 -14.09 19.36 10.37
CA LYS A 109 -14.56 19.53 11.76
C LYS A 109 -13.92 20.75 12.43
N ARG A 110 -12.69 21.08 12.08
CA ARG A 110 -11.99 22.29 12.53
C ARG A 110 -12.44 23.56 11.78
N GLY A 111 -13.30 23.43 10.77
CA GLY A 111 -13.77 24.55 9.92
C GLY A 111 -12.87 24.85 8.73
N ALA A 112 -11.84 24.02 8.44
CA ALA A 112 -11.02 24.20 7.26
C ALA A 112 -11.78 23.82 5.99
N LYS A 113 -11.77 24.71 4.99
CA LYS A 113 -12.43 24.52 3.69
C LYS A 113 -11.43 24.39 2.53
N TYR A 114 -10.23 24.92 2.72
CA TYR A 114 -9.23 25.07 1.65
C TYR A 114 -7.91 24.41 2.01
N LEU A 115 -7.17 23.94 1.00
CA LEU A 115 -5.88 23.26 1.17
C LEU A 115 -4.81 24.14 1.86
N ASN A 116 -4.82 25.45 1.62
CA ASN A 116 -3.87 26.38 2.22
C ASN A 116 -4.13 26.67 3.72
N GLN A 117 -5.19 26.10 4.29
CA GLN A 117 -5.49 26.16 5.71
C GLN A 117 -4.91 24.97 6.50
N ILE A 118 -4.34 24.00 5.81
CA ILE A 118 -3.69 22.83 6.44
C ILE A 118 -2.39 23.29 7.09
N ASN A 119 -2.21 22.93 8.35
CA ASN A 119 -1.01 23.23 9.12
C ASN A 119 -0.41 21.96 9.77
N PRO A 120 0.81 22.01 10.31
CA PRO A 120 1.45 20.85 10.93
C PRO A 120 0.67 20.28 12.13
N THR A 121 0.00 21.13 12.93
CA THR A 121 -0.79 20.67 14.10
C THR A 121 -1.98 19.80 13.69
N ASP A 122 -2.62 20.05 12.55
CA ASP A 122 -3.67 19.19 12.02
C ASP A 122 -3.21 17.76 11.78
N PHE A 123 -1.98 17.62 11.33
CA PHE A 123 -1.38 16.32 11.10
C PHE A 123 -1.05 15.61 12.42
N ASP A 124 -0.60 16.33 13.44
CA ASP A 124 -0.34 15.77 14.75
C ASP A 124 -1.64 15.34 15.44
N ASP A 125 -2.70 16.17 15.37
CA ASP A 125 -4.03 15.83 15.86
C ASP A 125 -4.59 14.59 15.17
N TYR A 126 -4.41 14.48 13.85
CA TYR A 126 -4.78 13.27 13.12
C TYR A 126 -4.07 12.03 13.70
N ARG A 127 -2.77 12.10 13.91
CA ARG A 127 -1.98 10.98 14.44
C ARG A 127 -2.38 10.62 15.87
N ILE A 128 -2.65 11.60 16.73
CA ILE A 128 -3.12 11.41 18.11
C ILE A 128 -4.46 10.68 18.09
N ASN A 129 -5.43 11.16 17.29
CA ASN A 129 -6.75 10.54 17.19
C ASN A 129 -6.67 9.10 16.67
N ARG A 130 -5.69 8.79 15.81
CA ARG A 130 -5.50 7.44 15.29
C ARG A 130 -4.86 6.48 16.30
N LYS A 131 -4.10 6.99 17.30
CA LYS A 131 -3.45 6.14 18.31
C LYS A 131 -4.43 5.34 19.15
N VAL A 132 -5.65 5.84 19.33
CA VAL A 132 -6.69 5.17 20.12
C VAL A 132 -7.00 3.76 19.59
N ASN A 133 -7.04 3.60 18.23
CA ASN A 133 -7.59 2.39 17.60
C ASN A 133 -6.66 1.77 16.54
N LYS A 134 -5.42 2.26 16.39
CA LYS A 134 -4.52 1.78 15.32
C LYS A 134 -3.11 1.54 15.82
N SER A 135 -2.48 0.50 15.28
CA SER A 135 -1.08 0.21 15.55
C SER A 135 -0.15 1.32 15.03
N PRO A 136 1.04 1.50 15.67
CA PRO A 136 2.04 2.49 15.22
C PRO A 136 2.41 2.34 13.74
N LYS A 137 2.44 1.11 13.23
CA LYS A 137 2.73 0.84 11.82
C LYS A 137 1.62 1.32 10.88
N THR A 138 0.36 1.19 11.30
CA THR A 138 -0.78 1.69 10.52
C THR A 138 -0.74 3.20 10.46
N ILE A 139 -0.53 3.88 11.60
CA ILE A 139 -0.42 5.34 11.68
C ILE A 139 0.73 5.87 10.81
N TYR A 140 1.89 5.22 10.88
CA TYR A 140 3.02 5.55 10.00
C TYR A 140 2.65 5.45 8.52
N ASN A 141 1.98 4.37 8.11
CA ASN A 141 1.56 4.18 6.72
C ASN A 141 0.51 5.22 6.27
N GLU A 142 -0.40 5.62 7.15
CA GLU A 142 -1.38 6.68 6.90
C GLU A 142 -0.68 8.04 6.77
N ALA A 143 0.27 8.33 7.66
CA ALA A 143 1.09 9.54 7.62
C ALA A 143 1.89 9.67 6.30
N VAL A 144 2.43 8.56 5.79
CA VAL A 144 3.11 8.53 4.49
C VAL A 144 2.15 8.94 3.36
N VAL A 145 0.90 8.46 3.37
CA VAL A 145 -0.10 8.84 2.36
C VAL A 145 -0.41 10.33 2.41
N ILE A 146 -0.60 10.90 3.61
CA ILE A 146 -0.87 12.33 3.78
C ILE A 146 0.31 13.18 3.29
N LYS A 147 1.56 12.79 3.63
CA LYS A 147 2.76 13.47 3.12
C LYS A 147 2.85 13.42 1.59
N GLN A 148 2.55 12.28 0.97
CA GLN A 148 2.53 12.15 -0.48
C GLN A 148 1.46 13.04 -1.12
N PHE A 149 0.28 13.11 -0.52
CA PHE A 149 -0.79 14.00 -0.95
C PHE A 149 -0.37 15.48 -0.92
N LEU A 150 0.22 15.95 0.19
CA LEU A 150 0.66 17.34 0.30
C LEU A 150 1.84 17.66 -0.63
N LYS A 151 2.75 16.70 -0.85
CA LYS A 151 3.80 16.81 -1.86
C LYS A 151 3.20 16.98 -3.27
N PHE A 152 2.18 16.21 -3.61
CA PHE A 152 1.43 16.35 -4.86
C PHE A 152 0.76 17.72 -4.96
N CYS A 153 0.08 18.18 -3.90
CA CYS A 153 -0.57 19.49 -3.90
C CYS A 153 0.42 20.63 -4.18
N LYS A 154 1.64 20.57 -3.59
CA LYS A 154 2.70 21.52 -3.89
C LYS A 154 3.19 21.41 -5.34
N SER A 155 3.48 20.21 -5.83
CA SER A 155 3.99 19.99 -7.19
C SER A 155 2.99 20.44 -8.27
N ARG A 156 1.70 20.37 -7.98
CA ARG A 156 0.62 20.84 -8.86
C ARG A 156 0.22 22.30 -8.62
N LYS A 157 0.98 23.02 -7.79
CA LYS A 157 0.71 24.43 -7.43
C LYS A 157 -0.70 24.65 -6.84
N LEU A 158 -1.28 23.63 -6.19
CA LEU A 158 -2.56 23.74 -5.48
C LEU A 158 -2.39 24.41 -4.11
N ILE A 159 -1.18 24.36 -3.54
CA ILE A 159 -0.75 25.08 -2.34
C ILE A 159 0.60 25.73 -2.62
N PRO A 160 0.89 26.88 -1.97
CA PRO A 160 2.16 27.58 -2.15
C PRO A 160 3.32 26.78 -1.56
N GLU A 161 3.12 26.18 -0.39
CA GLU A 161 4.13 25.42 0.34
C GLU A 161 3.55 24.15 0.92
N ASN A 162 4.39 23.13 1.08
CA ASN A 162 3.99 21.92 1.77
C ASN A 162 4.22 22.11 3.28
N PRO A 163 3.15 22.15 4.11
CA PRO A 163 3.29 22.35 5.55
C PRO A 163 4.06 21.22 6.27
N LEU A 164 4.22 20.05 5.62
CA LEU A 164 4.93 18.90 6.15
C LEU A 164 6.26 18.61 5.41
N ALA A 165 6.85 19.61 4.75
CA ALA A 165 8.08 19.43 3.97
C ALA A 165 9.22 18.89 4.86
N GLU A 166 9.48 19.56 5.97
CA GLU A 166 10.57 19.26 6.89
C GLU A 166 10.26 18.12 7.88
N LEU A 167 9.02 17.64 7.89
CA LEU A 167 8.62 16.61 8.84
C LEU A 167 9.28 15.27 8.51
N ARG A 168 10.08 14.75 9.42
CA ARG A 168 10.64 13.39 9.33
C ARG A 168 9.72 12.40 10.04
N LEU A 169 9.40 11.30 9.36
CA LEU A 169 8.59 10.22 9.91
C LEU A 169 9.50 9.07 10.35
N ASN A 170 9.52 8.80 11.64
CA ASN A 170 10.23 7.64 12.17
C ASN A 170 9.40 6.37 11.91
N LYS A 171 9.99 5.44 11.15
CA LYS A 171 9.36 4.15 10.89
C LYS A 171 9.40 3.32 12.17
N PRO A 172 8.24 2.84 12.68
CA PRO A 172 8.21 1.97 13.85
C PRO A 172 9.03 0.71 13.60
N LYS A 173 9.72 0.24 14.65
CA LYS A 173 10.41 -1.05 14.62
C LYS A 173 9.41 -2.15 14.23
N ALA A 174 9.84 -3.03 13.34
CA ALA A 174 9.03 -4.19 12.99
C ALA A 174 9.09 -5.19 14.15
N ASN A 175 7.93 -5.69 14.58
CA ASN A 175 7.92 -6.83 15.49
C ASN A 175 8.50 -8.04 14.77
N LYS A 176 9.41 -8.77 15.43
CA LYS A 176 9.92 -10.05 14.93
C LYS A 176 8.73 -11.00 14.79
N LYS A 177 8.48 -11.47 13.60
CA LYS A 177 7.47 -12.50 13.37
C LYS A 177 8.14 -13.86 13.51
N ASN A 178 7.68 -14.66 14.44
CA ASN A 178 8.14 -16.02 14.59
C ASN A 178 7.45 -16.91 13.55
N ALA A 179 8.24 -17.75 12.89
CA ALA A 179 7.69 -18.84 12.11
C ALA A 179 7.16 -19.93 13.05
N PRO A 180 6.03 -20.60 12.77
CA PRO A 180 5.64 -21.78 13.53
C PRO A 180 6.69 -22.89 13.37
N SER A 181 6.84 -23.74 14.38
CA SER A 181 7.66 -24.93 14.27
C SER A 181 6.98 -25.98 13.39
N LEU A 182 7.75 -26.99 12.93
CA LEU A 182 7.20 -28.12 12.18
C LEU A 182 6.07 -28.84 12.97
N ILE A 183 6.30 -29.09 14.27
CA ILE A 183 5.33 -29.73 15.16
C ILE A 183 4.03 -28.91 15.23
N GLN A 184 4.14 -27.60 15.36
CA GLN A 184 2.95 -26.72 15.39
C GLN A 184 2.19 -26.77 14.06
N VAL A 185 2.88 -26.81 12.91
CA VAL A 185 2.21 -26.92 11.61
C VAL A 185 1.51 -28.28 11.46
N GLN A 186 2.14 -29.36 11.93
CA GLN A 186 1.52 -30.69 11.96
C GLN A 186 0.28 -30.71 12.84
N GLN A 187 0.34 -30.17 14.06
CA GLN A 187 -0.82 -30.06 14.95
C GLN A 187 -1.97 -29.27 14.30
N ILE A 188 -1.66 -28.13 13.68
CA ILE A 188 -2.66 -27.31 12.99
C ILE A 188 -3.29 -28.10 11.83
N LEU A 189 -2.49 -28.77 10.99
CA LEU A 189 -2.99 -29.57 9.87
C LEU A 189 -3.90 -30.72 10.35
N ASN A 190 -3.58 -31.37 11.46
CA ASN A 190 -4.39 -32.46 12.03
C ASN A 190 -5.71 -31.95 12.62
N ALA A 191 -5.74 -30.74 13.17
CA ALA A 191 -6.94 -30.11 13.72
C ALA A 191 -7.81 -29.41 12.68
N MET A 192 -7.29 -29.16 11.46
CA MET A 192 -8.07 -28.52 10.39
C MET A 192 -9.14 -29.44 9.83
N GLN A 193 -10.30 -28.87 9.51
CA GLN A 193 -11.34 -29.59 8.75
C GLN A 193 -10.80 -30.05 7.39
N SER A 194 -11.21 -31.22 6.92
CA SER A 194 -10.73 -31.83 5.68
C SER A 194 -10.83 -30.91 4.46
N SER A 195 -11.90 -30.10 4.37
CA SER A 195 -12.08 -29.12 3.28
C SER A 195 -11.05 -28.01 3.25
N ASP A 196 -10.47 -27.62 4.39
CA ASP A 196 -9.49 -26.54 4.51
C ASP A 196 -8.07 -27.08 4.60
N LYS A 197 -7.89 -28.32 5.03
CA LYS A 197 -6.59 -28.97 5.22
C LYS A 197 -5.70 -28.86 3.98
N ILE A 198 -6.25 -29.13 2.79
CA ILE A 198 -5.51 -29.05 1.53
C ILE A 198 -5.00 -27.64 1.20
N TYR A 199 -5.76 -26.60 1.55
CA TYR A 199 -5.31 -25.19 1.35
C TYR A 199 -4.13 -24.87 2.27
N ILE A 200 -4.23 -25.29 3.53
CA ILE A 200 -3.17 -25.07 4.53
C ILE A 200 -1.92 -25.88 4.18
N LEU A 201 -2.08 -27.14 3.79
CA LEU A 201 -0.97 -27.99 3.33
C LEU A 201 -0.26 -27.37 2.11
N THR A 202 -1.03 -26.92 1.11
CA THR A 202 -0.45 -26.29 -0.08
C THR A 202 0.33 -25.03 0.30
N LEU A 203 -0.18 -24.22 1.21
CA LEU A 203 0.50 -23.00 1.68
C LEU A 203 1.76 -23.33 2.50
N ALA A 204 1.72 -24.36 3.34
CA ALA A 204 2.85 -24.79 4.15
C ALA A 204 3.99 -25.36 3.28
N CYS A 205 3.68 -26.20 2.29
CA CYS A 205 4.69 -26.80 1.41
C CYS A 205 5.21 -25.85 0.32
N SER A 206 4.44 -24.83 -0.10
CA SER A 206 4.84 -23.96 -1.21
C SER A 206 5.31 -22.57 -0.76
N GLY A 207 4.93 -22.13 0.44
CA GLY A 207 5.18 -20.78 0.92
C GLY A 207 4.50 -19.67 0.10
N MET A 208 3.58 -19.99 -0.81
CA MET A 208 2.86 -19.00 -1.63
C MET A 208 1.96 -18.10 -0.77
N ARG A 209 1.56 -16.96 -1.30
CA ARG A 209 0.60 -16.09 -0.60
C ARG A 209 -0.81 -16.65 -0.76
N SER A 210 -1.64 -16.52 0.29
CA SER A 210 -3.05 -16.97 0.22
C SER A 210 -3.83 -16.32 -0.93
N GLY A 211 -3.48 -15.08 -1.31
CA GLY A 211 -4.05 -14.42 -2.48
C GLY A 211 -3.53 -14.95 -3.83
N GLU A 212 -2.44 -15.69 -3.87
CA GLU A 212 -1.95 -16.42 -5.04
C GLU A 212 -2.63 -17.78 -5.12
N LEU A 213 -2.73 -18.49 -4.01
CA LEU A 213 -3.45 -19.76 -3.90
C LEU A 213 -4.88 -19.69 -4.44
N GLN A 214 -5.66 -18.67 -4.02
CA GLN A 214 -7.04 -18.48 -4.48
C GLN A 214 -7.18 -18.30 -6.00
N LYS A 215 -6.10 -17.89 -6.68
CA LYS A 215 -6.11 -17.58 -8.11
C LYS A 215 -5.54 -18.68 -8.97
N LEU A 216 -5.12 -19.81 -8.37
CA LEU A 216 -4.62 -20.93 -9.12
C LEU A 216 -5.72 -21.51 -10.02
N GLN A 217 -5.36 -21.76 -11.26
CA GLN A 217 -6.20 -22.43 -12.25
C GLN A 217 -5.71 -23.87 -12.45
N PRO A 218 -6.52 -24.78 -12.97
CA PRO A 218 -6.10 -26.17 -13.17
C PRO A 218 -4.80 -26.33 -13.96
N GLN A 219 -4.58 -25.49 -14.98
CA GLN A 219 -3.35 -25.50 -15.77
C GLN A 219 -2.11 -24.94 -15.04
N ASP A 220 -2.27 -24.35 -13.85
CA ASP A 220 -1.15 -23.87 -13.04
C ASP A 220 -0.53 -24.97 -12.19
N ILE A 221 -1.18 -26.13 -12.10
CA ILE A 221 -0.69 -27.28 -11.36
C ILE A 221 -0.26 -28.36 -12.37
N ASP A 222 1.03 -28.44 -12.58
CA ASP A 222 1.67 -29.45 -13.40
C ASP A 222 2.13 -30.62 -12.51
N LEU A 223 1.26 -31.63 -12.37
CA LEU A 223 1.56 -32.81 -11.57
C LEU A 223 2.56 -33.77 -12.24
N GLN A 224 2.69 -33.72 -13.56
CA GLN A 224 3.67 -34.55 -14.29
C GLN A 224 5.07 -33.95 -14.17
N GLY A 225 5.20 -32.63 -14.42
CA GLY A 225 6.45 -31.90 -14.26
C GLY A 225 6.80 -31.55 -12.82
N ASN A 226 5.92 -31.79 -11.84
CA ASN A 226 6.06 -31.43 -10.42
C ASN A 226 6.23 -29.94 -10.16
N TRP A 227 5.38 -29.10 -10.79
CA TRP A 227 5.43 -27.66 -10.64
C TRP A 227 4.09 -27.02 -10.29
N ILE A 228 4.13 -25.99 -9.43
CA ILE A 228 3.06 -25.00 -9.28
C ILE A 228 3.51 -23.71 -9.98
N HIS A 229 2.76 -23.26 -10.97
CA HIS A 229 2.99 -22.02 -11.69
C HIS A 229 2.21 -20.87 -11.06
N VAL A 230 2.91 -19.95 -10.41
CA VAL A 230 2.30 -18.73 -9.86
C VAL A 230 2.35 -17.65 -10.93
N CYS A 231 1.31 -17.58 -11.74
CA CYS A 231 1.27 -16.71 -12.90
C CYS A 231 0.71 -15.31 -12.60
N SER A 232 1.35 -14.28 -13.17
CA SER A 232 0.80 -12.93 -13.21
C SER A 232 0.05 -12.73 -14.53
N ARG A 233 -1.28 -12.61 -14.47
CA ARG A 233 -2.17 -12.48 -15.63
C ARG A 233 -2.89 -11.13 -15.61
N VAL A 234 -3.36 -10.68 -16.77
CA VAL A 234 -4.19 -9.48 -16.87
C VAL A 234 -5.44 -9.64 -15.97
N GLY A 235 -5.67 -8.68 -15.10
CA GLY A 235 -6.76 -8.72 -14.11
C GLY A 235 -6.52 -9.62 -12.89
N LEU A 236 -5.48 -10.47 -12.90
CA LEU A 236 -5.11 -11.42 -11.84
C LEU A 236 -3.63 -11.32 -11.45
N SER A 237 -3.06 -10.13 -11.50
CA SER A 237 -1.63 -9.93 -11.25
C SER A 237 -1.20 -10.42 -9.86
N THR A 238 0.02 -10.94 -9.77
CA THR A 238 0.70 -11.17 -8.50
C THR A 238 1.04 -9.83 -7.85
N LYS A 239 1.40 -9.81 -6.58
CA LYS A 239 1.76 -8.57 -5.87
C LYS A 239 2.97 -7.86 -6.48
N THR A 240 3.89 -8.62 -7.05
CA THR A 240 5.14 -8.12 -7.67
C THR A 240 5.04 -7.99 -9.20
N GLY A 241 3.96 -8.46 -9.81
CA GLY A 241 3.82 -8.52 -11.28
C GLY A 241 4.63 -9.63 -11.95
N VAL A 242 5.45 -10.37 -11.21
CA VAL A 242 6.34 -11.41 -11.74
C VAL A 242 5.73 -12.79 -11.54
N SER A 243 5.79 -13.62 -12.59
CA SER A 243 5.44 -15.04 -12.54
C SER A 243 6.64 -15.86 -12.05
N ARG A 244 6.36 -16.98 -11.40
CA ARG A 244 7.37 -17.93 -10.94
C ARG A 244 6.82 -19.35 -10.87
N LYS A 245 7.69 -20.33 -10.76
CA LYS A 245 7.30 -21.71 -10.49
C LYS A 245 7.87 -22.19 -9.14
N ILE A 246 7.14 -23.07 -8.47
CA ILE A 246 7.49 -23.65 -7.18
C ILE A 246 7.44 -25.16 -7.35
N PRO A 247 8.48 -25.92 -6.95
CA PRO A 247 8.42 -27.38 -7.02
C PRO A 247 7.32 -27.94 -6.10
N ILE A 248 6.69 -29.03 -6.52
CA ILE A 248 5.70 -29.72 -5.69
C ILE A 248 6.41 -30.75 -4.82
N HIS A 249 6.26 -30.63 -3.50
CA HIS A 249 6.76 -31.63 -2.55
C HIS A 249 6.00 -32.97 -2.74
N PRO A 250 6.67 -34.14 -2.59
CA PRO A 250 6.01 -35.44 -2.78
C PRO A 250 4.76 -35.66 -1.93
N GLU A 251 4.75 -35.25 -0.67
CA GLU A 251 3.56 -35.34 0.20
C GLU A 251 2.41 -34.46 -0.34
N LEU A 252 2.71 -33.23 -0.77
CA LEU A 252 1.69 -32.36 -1.36
C LEU A 252 1.16 -32.92 -2.68
N LYS A 253 2.04 -33.55 -3.50
CA LYS A 253 1.64 -34.13 -4.77
C LYS A 253 0.53 -35.19 -4.59
N LYS A 254 0.69 -36.09 -3.63
CA LYS A 254 -0.31 -37.14 -3.31
C LYS A 254 -1.69 -36.55 -3.02
N GLU A 255 -1.73 -35.49 -2.21
CA GLU A 255 -2.97 -34.82 -1.85
C GLU A 255 -3.59 -34.03 -3.03
N LEU A 256 -2.76 -33.40 -3.88
CA LEU A 256 -3.24 -32.73 -5.06
C LEU A 256 -3.79 -33.65 -6.14
N GLU A 257 -3.21 -34.86 -6.28
CA GLU A 257 -3.69 -35.90 -7.16
C GLU A 257 -5.06 -36.48 -6.73
N ALA A 258 -5.29 -36.54 -5.41
CA ALA A 258 -6.55 -36.98 -4.85
C ALA A 258 -7.71 -35.98 -5.03
N ILE A 259 -7.44 -34.74 -5.40
CA ILE A 259 -8.48 -33.72 -5.62
C ILE A 259 -9.27 -34.09 -6.87
N LYS A 260 -10.56 -34.42 -6.69
CA LYS A 260 -11.51 -34.53 -7.81
C LYS A 260 -11.71 -33.14 -8.43
N LYS A 261 -11.06 -32.88 -9.58
CA LYS A 261 -11.20 -31.63 -10.32
C LYS A 261 -12.66 -31.48 -10.79
N PRO A 262 -13.36 -30.39 -10.46
CA PRO A 262 -14.67 -30.14 -11.08
C PRO A 262 -14.46 -30.02 -12.60
N ALA A 263 -15.20 -30.75 -13.38
CA ALA A 263 -15.17 -30.62 -14.83
C ALA A 263 -15.51 -29.18 -15.23
N GLY A 264 -14.59 -28.50 -15.93
CA GLY A 264 -14.79 -27.13 -16.40
C GLY A 264 -14.59 -26.01 -15.33
N GLY A 265 -14.10 -26.33 -14.13
CA GLY A 265 -13.86 -25.34 -13.08
C GLY A 265 -12.76 -24.34 -13.43
N LYS A 266 -13.04 -23.06 -13.33
CA LYS A 266 -12.06 -21.97 -13.57
C LYS A 266 -10.90 -21.98 -12.57
N TRP A 267 -11.15 -22.40 -11.33
CA TRP A 267 -10.21 -22.32 -10.22
C TRP A 267 -9.83 -23.73 -9.76
N PHE A 268 -8.53 -23.92 -9.48
CA PHE A 268 -8.08 -25.19 -8.92
C PHE A 268 -8.64 -25.43 -7.53
N PHE A 269 -8.72 -24.37 -6.71
CA PHE A 269 -9.34 -24.37 -5.41
C PHE A 269 -10.66 -23.57 -5.44
N PRO A 270 -11.78 -24.21 -5.77
CA PRO A 270 -13.08 -23.56 -5.82
C PRO A 270 -13.55 -23.14 -4.41
N GLY A 271 -14.36 -22.14 -4.34
CA GLY A 271 -14.98 -21.65 -3.10
C GLY A 271 -16.47 -21.41 -3.27
N LYS A 272 -17.16 -21.27 -2.16
CA LYS A 272 -18.61 -20.98 -2.12
C LYS A 272 -18.96 -19.52 -2.50
N SER A 273 -17.99 -18.71 -2.99
CA SER A 273 -18.24 -17.32 -3.36
C SER A 273 -19.03 -17.24 -4.66
N ILE A 274 -20.28 -16.76 -4.58
CA ILE A 274 -21.17 -16.55 -5.73
C ILE A 274 -20.54 -15.59 -6.76
N LYS A 275 -19.77 -14.60 -6.32
CA LYS A 275 -19.21 -13.57 -7.19
C LYS A 275 -17.96 -14.02 -7.96
N HIS A 276 -17.13 -14.84 -7.37
CA HIS A 276 -15.81 -15.14 -7.92
C HIS A 276 -15.51 -16.63 -8.08
N GLY A 277 -16.25 -17.50 -7.39
CA GLY A 277 -16.10 -18.97 -7.43
C GLY A 277 -14.79 -19.50 -6.85
N TRP A 278 -13.93 -18.64 -6.33
CA TRP A 278 -12.67 -19.03 -5.69
C TRP A 278 -12.77 -19.12 -4.16
N MET A 279 -11.82 -19.81 -3.52
CA MET A 279 -11.66 -19.84 -2.08
C MET A 279 -11.46 -18.42 -1.51
N ASN A 280 -12.10 -18.09 -0.39
CA ASN A 280 -11.95 -16.79 0.28
C ASN A 280 -10.78 -16.84 1.29
N PRO A 281 -9.65 -16.12 1.02
CA PRO A 281 -8.49 -16.16 1.91
C PRO A 281 -8.73 -15.55 3.29
N GLN A 282 -9.69 -14.63 3.40
CA GLN A 282 -10.02 -14.04 4.69
C GLN A 282 -10.73 -15.06 5.57
N LYS A 283 -11.74 -15.75 5.04
CA LYS A 283 -12.43 -16.82 5.77
C LYS A 283 -11.50 -17.98 6.11
N LEU A 284 -10.60 -18.35 5.20
CA LEU A 284 -9.57 -19.35 5.51
C LEU A 284 -8.69 -18.90 6.67
N ASN A 285 -8.28 -17.63 6.71
CA ASN A 285 -7.49 -17.10 7.80
C ASN A 285 -8.27 -17.05 9.12
N GLU A 286 -9.56 -16.74 9.11
CA GLU A 286 -10.42 -16.76 10.28
C GLU A 286 -10.47 -18.17 10.89
N ARG A 287 -10.81 -19.20 10.09
CA ARG A 287 -10.82 -20.59 10.55
C ARG A 287 -9.44 -21.11 10.99
N PHE A 288 -8.37 -20.68 10.30
CA PHE A 288 -7.02 -21.00 10.72
C PHE A 288 -6.70 -20.43 12.11
N VAL A 289 -7.07 -19.18 12.37
CA VAL A 289 -6.87 -18.52 13.67
C VAL A 289 -7.66 -19.24 14.76
N GLU A 290 -8.92 -19.60 14.51
CA GLU A 290 -9.76 -20.39 15.43
C GLU A 290 -9.11 -21.72 15.80
N VAL A 291 -8.55 -22.46 14.84
CA VAL A 291 -7.82 -23.70 15.09
C VAL A 291 -6.55 -23.46 15.90
N VAL A 292 -5.78 -22.42 15.57
CA VAL A 292 -4.57 -22.07 16.33
C VAL A 292 -4.91 -21.73 17.79
N GLU A 293 -6.00 -21.01 18.04
CA GLU A 293 -6.51 -20.68 19.38
C GLU A 293 -6.95 -21.94 20.13
N SER A 294 -7.66 -22.85 19.48
CA SER A 294 -8.11 -24.12 20.11
C SER A 294 -6.95 -25.03 20.55
N LEU A 295 -5.79 -24.90 19.88
CA LEU A 295 -4.55 -25.60 20.22
C LEU A 295 -3.74 -24.90 21.32
N GLY A 296 -4.23 -23.78 21.89
CA GLY A 296 -3.51 -22.98 22.86
C GLY A 296 -2.27 -22.27 22.31
N LEU A 297 -2.17 -22.12 21.00
CA LEU A 297 -1.04 -21.47 20.35
C LEU A 297 -1.32 -19.96 20.18
N PRO A 298 -0.26 -19.11 20.17
CA PRO A 298 -0.43 -17.69 19.91
C PRO A 298 -1.08 -17.44 18.55
N ALA A 299 -2.26 -16.82 18.53
CA ALA A 299 -3.06 -16.63 17.33
C ALA A 299 -3.19 -15.13 16.94
N GLY A 300 -3.43 -14.86 15.66
CA GLY A 300 -3.76 -13.53 15.17
C GLY A 300 -2.57 -12.68 14.72
N ARG A 301 -2.88 -11.43 14.34
CA ARG A 301 -1.92 -10.58 13.59
C ARG A 301 -0.84 -9.93 14.47
N GLU A 302 -1.12 -9.66 15.73
CA GLU A 302 -0.22 -8.84 16.54
C GLU A 302 0.98 -9.64 17.03
N ASN A 303 0.75 -10.79 17.68
CA ASN A 303 1.82 -11.61 18.26
C ASN A 303 1.68 -13.10 17.94
N GLY A 304 0.76 -13.48 17.06
CA GLY A 304 0.42 -14.86 16.84
C GLY A 304 0.52 -15.33 15.39
N LEU A 305 0.07 -16.56 15.20
CA LEU A 305 0.09 -17.24 13.91
C LEU A 305 -1.14 -16.83 13.06
N THR A 306 -0.90 -16.70 11.78
CA THR A 306 -1.91 -16.48 10.75
C THR A 306 -1.57 -17.38 9.56
N VAL A 307 -2.47 -17.53 8.59
CA VAL A 307 -2.15 -18.24 7.35
C VAL A 307 -0.84 -17.73 6.68
N HIS A 308 -0.52 -16.44 6.84
CA HIS A 308 0.74 -15.91 6.30
C HIS A 308 1.99 -16.41 7.04
N SER A 309 1.85 -16.91 8.26
CA SER A 309 2.96 -17.48 9.04
C SER A 309 3.46 -18.79 8.45
N LEU A 310 2.62 -19.52 7.67
CA LEU A 310 3.05 -20.70 6.92
C LEU A 310 4.12 -20.38 5.87
N ARG A 311 4.08 -19.19 5.31
CA ARG A 311 5.13 -18.74 4.41
C ARG A 311 6.45 -18.48 5.13
N HIS A 312 6.40 -17.93 6.34
CA HIS A 312 7.60 -17.81 7.19
C HIS A 312 8.10 -19.18 7.65
N PHE A 313 7.18 -20.12 7.93
CA PHE A 313 7.54 -21.50 8.18
C PHE A 313 8.33 -22.09 7.02
N MET A 314 7.78 -22.05 5.80
CA MET A 314 8.43 -22.60 4.60
C MET A 314 9.82 -22.01 4.38
N GLU A 315 9.96 -20.68 4.53
CA GLU A 315 11.26 -20.00 4.43
C GLU A 315 12.25 -20.53 5.47
N THR A 316 11.87 -20.51 6.74
CA THR A 316 12.75 -20.92 7.85
C THR A 316 13.07 -22.42 7.79
N HIS A 317 12.08 -23.26 7.50
CA HIS A 317 12.23 -24.70 7.40
C HIS A 317 13.18 -25.08 6.26
N SER A 318 13.02 -24.49 5.09
CA SER A 318 13.91 -24.71 3.95
C SER A 318 15.36 -24.34 4.26
N LEU A 319 15.58 -23.15 4.86
CA LEU A 319 16.92 -22.70 5.22
C LEU A 319 17.59 -23.60 6.26
N ASN A 320 16.85 -24.04 7.28
CA ASN A 320 17.34 -24.95 8.32
C ASN A 320 17.70 -26.34 7.79
N HIS A 321 17.17 -26.71 6.62
CA HIS A 321 17.49 -27.99 5.94
C HIS A 321 18.40 -27.82 4.72
N GLY A 322 19.18 -26.73 4.71
CA GLY A 322 20.26 -26.53 3.75
C GLY A 322 19.84 -26.06 2.35
N VAL A 323 18.59 -25.67 2.16
CA VAL A 323 18.18 -25.04 0.90
C VAL A 323 18.81 -23.67 0.79
N PRO A 324 19.55 -23.35 -0.29
CA PRO A 324 20.15 -22.02 -0.47
C PRO A 324 19.10 -20.90 -0.40
N GLN A 325 19.40 -19.82 0.34
CA GLN A 325 18.52 -18.65 0.46
C GLN A 325 17.99 -18.19 -0.89
N ARG A 326 18.80 -18.25 -1.91
CA ARG A 326 18.44 -17.78 -3.25
C ARG A 326 17.36 -18.65 -3.91
N ALA A 327 17.41 -19.97 -3.71
CA ALA A 327 16.37 -20.89 -4.17
C ALA A 327 15.04 -20.60 -3.46
N VAL A 328 15.09 -20.39 -2.15
CA VAL A 328 13.93 -20.01 -1.34
C VAL A 328 13.35 -18.66 -1.81
N ASP A 329 14.19 -17.66 -2.09
CA ASP A 329 13.75 -16.36 -2.62
C ASP A 329 13.02 -16.49 -3.97
N ILE A 330 13.50 -17.37 -4.86
CA ILE A 330 12.85 -17.67 -6.15
C ILE A 330 11.46 -18.28 -5.90
N TRP A 331 11.36 -19.31 -5.06
CA TRP A 331 10.09 -19.98 -4.76
C TRP A 331 9.08 -19.02 -4.12
N LEU A 332 9.55 -18.20 -3.19
CA LEU A 332 8.70 -17.24 -2.51
C LEU A 332 8.37 -16.01 -3.38
N GLY A 333 9.13 -15.74 -4.44
CA GLY A 333 8.99 -14.53 -5.26
C GLY A 333 9.36 -13.28 -4.46
N HIS A 334 10.43 -13.38 -3.67
CA HIS A 334 11.11 -12.23 -3.13
C HIS A 334 11.94 -11.61 -4.25
N THR A 335 11.66 -10.36 -4.58
CA THR A 335 12.54 -9.55 -5.44
C THR A 335 13.77 -9.23 -4.59
N GLY A 336 14.61 -10.21 -4.41
CA GLY A 336 15.84 -10.11 -3.64
C GLY A 336 16.79 -9.13 -4.27
N GLY A 337 17.49 -8.41 -3.43
CA GLY A 337 18.37 -7.29 -3.63
C GLY A 337 19.02 -7.12 -5.01
N LYS A 338 19.26 -5.87 -5.33
CA LYS A 338 19.98 -5.38 -6.54
C LYS A 338 21.48 -5.75 -6.54
N THR A 339 21.85 -6.91 -5.95
CA THR A 339 23.23 -7.36 -5.95
C THR A 339 23.55 -8.08 -7.27
N MET A 340 24.75 -7.88 -7.79
CA MET A 340 25.23 -8.55 -9.01
C MET A 340 25.06 -10.07 -8.92
N ALA A 341 25.33 -10.68 -7.77
CA ALA A 341 25.09 -12.09 -7.50
C ALA A 341 23.62 -12.53 -7.71
N ALA A 342 22.66 -11.61 -7.53
CA ALA A 342 21.24 -11.87 -7.76
C ALA A 342 20.89 -12.02 -9.25
N VAL A 343 21.68 -11.41 -10.13
CA VAL A 343 21.46 -11.43 -11.59
C VAL A 343 21.98 -12.72 -12.21
N TYR A 344 23.07 -13.29 -11.67
CA TYR A 344 23.77 -14.43 -12.27
C TYR A 344 23.39 -15.79 -11.68
N TYR A 345 22.60 -15.85 -10.58
CA TYR A 345 22.20 -17.13 -10.02
C TYR A 345 21.09 -17.77 -10.87
N SER A 346 21.41 -18.86 -11.52
CA SER A 346 20.49 -19.71 -12.26
C SER A 346 20.32 -21.03 -11.51
N LEU A 347 19.14 -21.25 -10.94
CA LEU A 347 18.76 -22.52 -10.33
C LEU A 347 18.17 -23.43 -11.40
N SER A 348 18.76 -24.59 -11.63
CA SER A 348 18.21 -25.58 -12.55
C SER A 348 16.91 -26.18 -11.98
N ASP A 349 16.05 -26.65 -12.88
CA ASP A 349 14.79 -27.30 -12.49
C ASP A 349 15.03 -28.56 -11.64
N VAL A 350 16.04 -29.33 -12.02
CA VAL A 350 16.43 -30.57 -11.31
C VAL A 350 16.88 -30.27 -9.89
N GLU A 351 17.78 -29.29 -9.71
CA GLU A 351 18.24 -28.90 -8.37
C GLU A 351 17.10 -28.32 -7.52
N SER A 352 16.23 -27.49 -8.12
CA SER A 352 15.08 -26.92 -7.44
C SER A 352 14.15 -28.03 -6.90
N GLN A 353 13.85 -29.02 -7.71
CA GLN A 353 13.02 -30.17 -7.32
C GLN A 353 13.73 -31.06 -6.29
N ASN A 354 15.03 -31.29 -6.43
CA ASN A 354 15.82 -32.04 -5.46
C ASN A 354 15.85 -31.38 -4.09
N PHE A 355 16.00 -30.06 -4.02
CA PHE A 355 15.90 -29.35 -2.75
C PHE A 355 14.51 -29.52 -2.12
N MET A 356 13.45 -29.36 -2.89
CA MET A 356 12.08 -29.47 -2.39
C MET A 356 11.77 -30.89 -1.89
N SER A 357 12.15 -31.93 -2.63
CA SER A 357 11.83 -33.31 -2.30
C SER A 357 12.53 -33.82 -1.03
N ARG A 358 13.63 -33.20 -0.64
CA ARG A 358 14.42 -33.56 0.57
C ARG A 358 13.93 -32.88 1.84
N LEU A 359 12.99 -31.94 1.75
CA LEU A 359 12.47 -31.26 2.95
C LEU A 359 11.64 -32.24 3.79
N PRO A 360 11.97 -32.46 5.07
CA PRO A 360 11.25 -33.40 5.91
C PRO A 360 10.01 -32.74 6.53
N PHE A 361 8.85 -32.81 5.90
CA PHE A 361 7.61 -32.27 6.44
C PHE A 361 6.89 -33.26 7.36
N GLY A 362 6.70 -34.53 6.93
CA GLY A 362 5.97 -35.52 7.71
C GLY A 362 4.53 -35.08 8.03
N PHE A 363 3.88 -34.39 7.10
CA PHE A 363 2.50 -33.90 7.28
C PHE A 363 1.46 -34.98 7.03
N ILE A 364 1.83 -36.00 6.26
CA ILE A 364 0.99 -37.14 5.96
C ILE A 364 1.57 -38.33 6.75
N THR A 365 0.96 -38.62 7.90
CA THR A 365 1.16 -39.95 8.51
C THR A 365 0.53 -40.95 7.54
N THR A 366 1.35 -41.77 6.88
CA THR A 366 0.85 -43.00 6.33
C THR A 366 0.30 -43.74 7.52
N ASP A 367 -1.02 -43.84 7.64
CA ASP A 367 -1.65 -44.81 8.52
C ASP A 367 -1.03 -46.17 8.19
N LYS A 368 -0.13 -46.60 9.04
CA LYS A 368 0.16 -48.03 9.17
C LYS A 368 -1.04 -48.64 9.90
N SER A 369 -2.17 -48.72 9.22
CA SER A 369 -3.27 -49.57 9.54
C SER A 369 -3.04 -50.77 8.62
N GLY A 370 -2.81 -51.76 9.13
CA GLY A 370 -3.23 -52.84 9.94
C GLY A 370 -2.58 -54.10 9.45
N ASP A 371 -2.11 -54.75 10.38
CA ASP A 371 -2.19 -56.23 10.38
C ASP A 371 -3.35 -56.61 11.30
#